data_e4f7ad2cca61c0d56fcd133f8130e9f5
#
_entry.id   e4f7ad2cca61c0d56fcd133f8130e9f5
#
_cell.length_a   1.000
_cell.length_b   1.000
_cell.length_c   1.000
_cell.angle_alpha   90.00
_cell.angle_beta   90.00
_cell.angle_gamma   90.00
#
_symmetry.space_group_name_H-M   'P 1'
#
loop_
_entity.id
_entity.type
_entity.pdbx_description
1 polymer ?
#
loop_
_entity_poly.entity_id
_entity_poly.type
_entity_poly.pdbx_seq_one_letter_code
_entity_poly.pdbx_strand_id
1 'polypeptide(L)'
;MSGLPERKQRLRLVIIAALLLGLAINWNGTSGIVHAVAAAFGPVITGFVIALALLAPLRFFNSLLARITRGKISEKLRDGISLVLVILLVILVVYISVTVLIPQVTQLLDTLVGILKNYQEILSRVREIIGIADAQWDEQWSEWVGQLFTRVAAEVQNMLISAITATSSLFTILLSTTLAMYLLSSRRHLHRALSRTADILLSEERARFVKHTAQLSVNTVSVWFAHQCLEGIIEGAALFVLMLIFSLPNPLAYAVITAITYLIPYVGAWIAFGVGFITMLSVDVHAAIVFGIILIIVQTIDGNFLSVHLVGGSVGLPPWLSLSAVCVFGSLFGIGGMFLAVPTCAVGYVLVKDWLRAKEKQKELGEIQGGKA
;
A
#
# COMPACT_ATOMS: atom_id res chain seq x y z
N MET A 1 -1.68 38.81 12.52
CA MET A 1 -0.88 39.25 11.34
C MET A 1 -1.35 40.60 10.87
N SER A 2 -1.19 41.60 11.70
CA SER A 2 -1.64 42.99 11.45
C SER A 2 -0.42 43.92 11.59
N GLY A 3 0.05 44.46 10.47
CA GLY A 3 1.14 45.42 10.56
C GLY A 3 1.98 45.63 9.30
N LEU A 4 1.63 45.09 8.13
CA LEU A 4 2.30 45.47 6.89
C LEU A 4 1.49 46.61 6.23
N PRO A 5 2.13 47.73 5.78
CA PRO A 5 1.44 48.80 5.11
C PRO A 5 0.66 48.25 3.90
N GLU A 6 -0.58 48.68 3.71
CA GLU A 6 -1.53 48.19 2.66
C GLU A 6 -0.87 48.07 1.27
N ARG A 7 0.06 48.91 0.94
CA ARG A 7 0.81 48.92 -0.31
C ARG A 7 1.67 47.66 -0.49
N LYS A 8 2.27 47.11 0.59
CA LYS A 8 3.06 45.86 0.53
C LYS A 8 2.16 44.61 0.44
N GLN A 9 0.97 44.65 1.04
CA GLN A 9 -0.03 43.61 0.88
C GLN A 9 -0.61 43.53 -0.53
N ARG A 10 -0.96 44.68 -1.12
CA ARG A 10 -1.44 44.78 -2.51
C ARG A 10 -0.35 44.31 -3.51
N LEU A 11 0.90 44.71 -3.29
CA LEU A 11 2.02 44.26 -4.14
C LEU A 11 2.21 42.75 -4.09
N ARG A 12 2.12 42.13 -2.89
CA ARG A 12 2.19 40.68 -2.74
C ARG A 12 1.03 39.97 -3.45
N LEU A 13 -0.17 40.46 -3.32
CA LEU A 13 -1.35 39.91 -4.01
C LEU A 13 -1.22 40.01 -5.54
N VAL A 14 -0.71 41.12 -6.06
CA VAL A 14 -0.46 41.30 -7.49
C VAL A 14 0.62 40.37 -7.98
N ILE A 15 1.71 40.18 -7.23
CA ILE A 15 2.78 39.22 -7.57
C ILE A 15 2.26 37.80 -7.55
N ILE A 16 1.48 37.41 -6.55
CA ILE A 16 0.86 36.08 -6.46
C ILE A 16 -0.12 35.86 -7.61
N ALA A 17 -0.97 36.84 -7.91
CA ALA A 17 -1.91 36.78 -9.02
C ALA A 17 -1.20 36.69 -10.38
N ALA A 18 -0.10 37.42 -10.59
CA ALA A 18 0.70 37.38 -11.80
C ALA A 18 1.43 36.01 -11.93
N LEU A 19 1.93 35.45 -10.83
CA LEU A 19 2.52 34.10 -10.79
C LEU A 19 1.47 33.04 -11.11
N LEU A 20 0.28 33.10 -10.52
CA LEU A 20 -0.81 32.16 -10.79
C LEU A 20 -1.32 32.27 -12.23
N LEU A 21 -1.42 33.46 -12.78
CA LEU A 21 -1.75 33.69 -14.19
C LEU A 21 -0.65 33.16 -15.12
N GLY A 22 0.62 33.40 -14.83
CA GLY A 22 1.74 32.85 -15.58
C GLY A 22 1.77 31.32 -15.58
N LEU A 23 1.46 30.70 -14.43
CA LEU A 23 1.29 29.24 -14.28
C LEU A 23 0.11 28.72 -15.09
N ALA A 24 -1.02 29.45 -15.10
CA ALA A 24 -2.22 29.06 -15.84
C ALA A 24 -2.06 29.19 -17.36
N ILE A 25 -1.38 30.25 -17.84
CA ILE A 25 -1.14 30.48 -19.27
C ILE A 25 -0.14 29.47 -19.85
N ASN A 26 0.85 29.04 -19.06
CA ASN A 26 1.87 28.07 -19.51
C ASN A 26 1.70 26.71 -18.86
N TRP A 27 0.44 26.23 -18.72
CA TRP A 27 0.11 25.00 -18.01
C TRP A 27 0.87 23.78 -18.55
N ASN A 28 1.00 23.65 -19.87
CA ASN A 28 1.71 22.51 -20.48
C ASN A 28 3.23 22.51 -20.18
N GLY A 29 3.87 23.68 -20.16
CA GLY A 29 5.28 23.79 -19.76
C GLY A 29 5.47 23.58 -18.26
N THR A 30 4.56 24.13 -17.47
CA THR A 30 4.60 24.03 -15.99
C THR A 30 4.32 22.61 -15.53
N SER A 31 3.37 21.91 -16.15
CA SER A 31 3.08 20.50 -15.83
C SER A 31 4.31 19.62 -16.12
N GLY A 32 5.02 19.87 -17.22
CA GLY A 32 6.28 19.18 -17.55
C GLY A 32 7.36 19.35 -16.47
N ILE A 33 7.55 20.57 -15.97
CA ILE A 33 8.51 20.86 -14.89
C ILE A 33 8.06 20.21 -13.58
N VAL A 34 6.79 20.30 -13.22
CA VAL A 34 6.24 19.66 -12.02
C VAL A 34 6.41 18.15 -12.09
N HIS A 35 6.12 17.52 -13.24
CA HIS A 35 6.35 16.09 -13.46
C HIS A 35 7.83 15.72 -13.37
N ALA A 36 8.74 16.50 -13.96
CA ALA A 36 10.17 16.25 -13.89
C ALA A 36 10.69 16.36 -12.43
N VAL A 37 10.26 17.37 -11.69
CA VAL A 37 10.61 17.54 -10.27
C VAL A 37 10.03 16.39 -9.45
N ALA A 38 8.76 16.05 -9.64
CA ALA A 38 8.14 14.93 -8.94
C ALA A 38 8.86 13.59 -9.22
N ALA A 39 9.25 13.36 -10.48
CA ALA A 39 10.03 12.18 -10.86
C ALA A 39 11.42 12.16 -10.20
N ALA A 40 12.10 13.31 -10.10
CA ALA A 40 13.39 13.42 -9.45
C ALA A 40 13.32 13.12 -7.94
N PHE A 41 12.19 13.47 -7.29
CA PHE A 41 11.94 13.11 -5.88
C PHE A 41 11.42 11.68 -5.68
N GLY A 42 11.04 10.99 -6.76
CA GLY A 42 10.51 9.62 -6.71
C GLY A 42 11.35 8.67 -5.84
N PRO A 43 12.69 8.52 -6.07
CA PRO A 43 13.55 7.67 -5.26
C PRO A 43 13.58 8.06 -3.78
N VAL A 44 13.47 9.35 -3.47
CA VAL A 44 13.49 9.86 -2.09
C VAL A 44 12.20 9.49 -1.37
N ILE A 45 11.07 9.71 -2.02
CA ILE A 45 9.74 9.36 -1.46
C ILE A 45 9.65 7.84 -1.29
N THR A 46 10.03 7.08 -2.30
CA THR A 46 10.04 5.61 -2.23
C THR A 46 10.98 5.10 -1.14
N GLY A 47 12.18 5.67 -1.02
CA GLY A 47 13.14 5.32 0.03
C GLY A 47 12.61 5.64 1.44
N PHE A 48 11.88 6.75 1.60
CA PHE A 48 11.23 7.09 2.86
C PHE A 48 10.10 6.09 3.21
N VAL A 49 9.29 5.71 2.24
CA VAL A 49 8.23 4.70 2.41
C VAL A 49 8.81 3.35 2.78
N ILE A 50 9.87 2.91 2.09
CA ILE A 50 10.60 1.66 2.42
C ILE A 50 11.19 1.75 3.84
N ALA A 51 11.74 2.89 4.24
CA ALA A 51 12.27 3.06 5.59
C ALA A 51 11.18 2.92 6.66
N LEU A 52 9.99 3.50 6.44
CA LEU A 52 8.85 3.35 7.34
C LEU A 52 8.37 1.89 7.42
N ALA A 53 8.34 1.19 6.30
CA ALA A 53 8.01 -0.22 6.23
C ALA A 53 9.00 -1.09 7.02
N LEU A 54 10.30 -0.85 6.84
CA LEU A 54 11.37 -1.60 7.49
C LEU A 54 11.54 -1.25 8.99
N LEU A 55 10.88 -0.21 9.50
CA LEU A 55 10.86 0.08 10.94
C LEU A 55 10.22 -1.07 11.75
N ALA A 56 9.22 -1.75 11.20
CA ALA A 56 8.55 -2.86 11.88
C ALA A 56 9.50 -4.06 12.10
N PRO A 57 10.13 -4.64 11.07
CA PRO A 57 11.11 -5.71 11.27
C PRO A 57 12.31 -5.26 12.10
N LEU A 58 12.74 -3.99 11.98
CA LEU A 58 13.82 -3.47 12.82
C LEU A 58 13.46 -3.47 14.31
N ARG A 59 12.24 -3.03 14.65
CA ARG A 59 11.73 -3.06 16.03
C ARG A 59 11.57 -4.50 16.52
N PHE A 60 11.11 -5.40 15.67
CA PHE A 60 10.97 -6.83 15.98
C PHE A 60 12.32 -7.44 16.33
N PHE A 61 13.33 -7.31 15.48
CA PHE A 61 14.68 -7.84 15.75
C PHE A 61 15.30 -7.20 16.99
N ASN A 62 15.09 -5.91 17.20
CA ASN A 62 15.60 -5.22 18.38
C ASN A 62 14.97 -5.75 19.67
N SER A 63 13.66 -6.02 19.66
CA SER A 63 12.95 -6.59 20.80
C SER A 63 13.34 -8.05 21.05
N LEU A 64 13.50 -8.82 19.97
CA LEU A 64 13.92 -10.22 20.02
C LEU A 64 15.34 -10.34 20.62
N LEU A 65 16.27 -9.54 20.11
CA LEU A 65 17.63 -9.49 20.64
C LEU A 65 17.66 -9.05 22.12
N ALA A 66 16.84 -8.09 22.52
CA ALA A 66 16.72 -7.67 23.90
C ALA A 66 16.27 -8.81 24.82
N ARG A 67 15.32 -9.65 24.35
CA ARG A 67 14.84 -10.83 25.09
C ARG A 67 15.91 -11.94 25.16
N ILE A 68 16.52 -12.28 24.03
CA ILE A 68 17.53 -13.37 23.94
C ILE A 68 18.76 -13.02 24.78
N THR A 69 19.26 -11.78 24.68
CA THR A 69 20.48 -11.36 25.37
C THR A 69 20.25 -10.93 26.82
N ARG A 70 18.99 -10.96 27.29
CA ARG A 70 18.60 -10.51 28.64
C ARG A 70 19.16 -9.12 28.97
N GLY A 71 19.30 -8.24 27.99
CA GLY A 71 19.81 -6.89 28.15
C GLY A 71 21.34 -6.79 28.36
N LYS A 72 22.12 -7.87 28.24
CA LYS A 72 23.57 -7.84 28.43
C LYS A 72 24.33 -7.11 27.31
N ILE A 73 23.73 -6.93 26.14
CA ILE A 73 24.33 -6.22 25.00
C ILE A 73 23.97 -4.75 25.07
N SER A 74 24.97 -3.87 24.79
CA SER A 74 24.73 -2.43 24.75
C SER A 74 23.68 -2.06 23.69
N GLU A 75 22.90 -1.01 23.95
CA GLU A 75 21.83 -0.57 23.06
C GLU A 75 22.33 -0.25 21.64
N LYS A 76 23.53 0.35 21.53
CA LYS A 76 24.16 0.67 20.23
C LYS A 76 24.50 -0.59 19.43
N LEU A 77 25.04 -1.61 20.08
CA LEU A 77 25.41 -2.87 19.43
C LEU A 77 24.16 -3.64 19.01
N ARG A 78 23.12 -3.66 19.84
CA ARG A 78 21.83 -4.26 19.54
C ARG A 78 21.14 -3.62 18.32
N ASP A 79 21.15 -2.27 18.26
CA ASP A 79 20.65 -1.52 17.10
C ASP A 79 21.44 -1.84 15.83
N GLY A 80 22.77 -1.94 15.92
CA GLY A 80 23.62 -2.32 14.78
C GLY A 80 23.33 -3.72 14.27
N ILE A 81 23.24 -4.71 15.18
CA ILE A 81 22.87 -6.10 14.80
C ILE A 81 21.48 -6.15 14.17
N SER A 82 20.50 -5.45 14.75
CA SER A 82 19.14 -5.40 14.20
C SER A 82 19.12 -4.81 12.79
N LEU A 83 19.92 -3.78 12.52
CA LEU A 83 20.04 -3.19 11.19
C LEU A 83 20.67 -4.18 10.19
N VAL A 84 21.70 -4.91 10.58
CA VAL A 84 22.29 -5.96 9.74
C VAL A 84 21.27 -7.05 9.43
N LEU A 85 20.48 -7.50 10.42
CA LEU A 85 19.42 -8.48 10.19
C LEU A 85 18.34 -7.97 9.23
N VAL A 86 17.98 -6.68 9.30
CA VAL A 86 17.05 -6.07 8.33
C VAL A 86 17.67 -6.03 6.93
N ILE A 87 18.95 -5.71 6.79
CA ILE A 87 19.66 -5.75 5.50
C ILE A 87 19.63 -7.17 4.93
N LEU A 88 19.96 -8.17 5.73
CA LEU A 88 19.89 -9.58 5.32
C LEU A 88 18.48 -10.00 4.93
N LEU A 89 17.47 -9.55 5.66
CA LEU A 89 16.06 -9.77 5.32
C LEU A 89 15.72 -9.15 3.95
N VAL A 90 16.14 -7.91 3.68
CA VAL A 90 15.91 -7.25 2.38
C VAL A 90 16.60 -8.02 1.26
N ILE A 91 17.87 -8.43 1.46
CA ILE A 91 18.61 -9.24 0.48
C ILE A 91 17.88 -10.55 0.22
N LEU A 92 17.41 -11.24 1.26
CA LEU A 92 16.66 -12.49 1.15
C LEU A 92 15.35 -12.30 0.38
N VAL A 93 14.59 -11.23 0.70
CA VAL A 93 13.34 -10.90 0.00
C VAL A 93 13.60 -10.62 -1.48
N VAL A 94 14.62 -9.82 -1.80
CA VAL A 94 15.01 -9.54 -3.20
C VAL A 94 15.43 -10.83 -3.91
N TYR A 95 16.23 -11.67 -3.27
CA TYR A 95 16.66 -12.96 -3.84
C TYR A 95 15.46 -13.85 -4.16
N ILE A 96 14.54 -14.04 -3.21
CA ILE A 96 13.31 -14.83 -3.41
C ILE A 96 12.46 -14.20 -4.50
N SER A 97 12.34 -12.88 -4.53
CA SER A 97 11.56 -12.16 -5.55
C SER A 97 12.11 -12.41 -6.95
N VAL A 98 13.41 -12.31 -7.14
CA VAL A 98 14.03 -12.49 -8.46
C VAL A 98 14.03 -13.95 -8.91
N THR A 99 14.33 -14.89 -8.01
CA THR A 99 14.53 -16.30 -8.38
C THR A 99 13.26 -17.15 -8.39
N VAL A 100 12.29 -16.80 -7.55
CA VAL A 100 11.06 -17.60 -7.39
C VAL A 100 9.83 -16.84 -7.86
N LEU A 101 9.67 -15.60 -7.38
CA LEU A 101 8.47 -14.81 -7.55
C LEU A 101 8.26 -14.34 -8.98
N ILE A 102 9.26 -13.63 -9.54
CA ILE A 102 9.14 -13.05 -10.89
C ILE A 102 8.86 -14.14 -11.94
N PRO A 103 9.62 -15.27 -12.00
CA PRO A 103 9.34 -16.32 -12.97
C PRO A 103 7.94 -16.93 -12.85
N GLN A 104 7.45 -17.15 -11.63
CA GLN A 104 6.13 -17.72 -11.43
C GLN A 104 5.00 -16.75 -11.77
N VAL A 105 5.14 -15.49 -11.40
CA VAL A 105 4.16 -14.45 -11.76
C VAL A 105 4.13 -14.25 -13.27
N THR A 106 5.27 -14.18 -13.93
CA THR A 106 5.32 -14.03 -15.42
C THR A 106 4.67 -15.23 -16.10
N GLN A 107 4.97 -16.46 -15.68
CA GLN A 107 4.37 -17.66 -16.24
C GLN A 107 2.83 -17.66 -16.08
N LEU A 108 2.32 -17.28 -14.91
CA LEU A 108 0.87 -17.18 -14.69
C LEU A 108 0.23 -16.07 -15.53
N LEU A 109 0.87 -14.93 -15.64
CA LEU A 109 0.37 -13.82 -16.46
C LEU A 109 0.38 -14.18 -17.96
N ASP A 110 1.43 -14.86 -18.45
CA ASP A 110 1.48 -15.36 -19.82
C ASP A 110 0.36 -16.38 -20.09
N THR A 111 0.12 -17.29 -19.14
CA THR A 111 -0.99 -18.24 -19.18
C THR A 111 -2.33 -17.50 -19.21
N LEU A 112 -2.51 -16.51 -18.32
CA LEU A 112 -3.73 -15.69 -18.26
C LEU A 112 -3.97 -14.96 -19.59
N VAL A 113 -2.94 -14.33 -20.16
CA VAL A 113 -3.04 -13.65 -21.48
C VAL A 113 -3.40 -14.64 -22.58
N GLY A 114 -2.82 -15.83 -22.56
CA GLY A 114 -3.16 -16.91 -23.50
C GLY A 114 -4.62 -17.33 -23.42
N ILE A 115 -5.11 -17.53 -22.21
CA ILE A 115 -6.51 -17.87 -21.92
C ILE A 115 -7.46 -16.76 -22.38
N LEU A 116 -7.14 -15.51 -22.01
CA LEU A 116 -7.96 -14.35 -22.36
C LEU A 116 -8.03 -14.11 -23.87
N LYS A 117 -6.97 -14.42 -24.62
CA LYS A 117 -6.98 -14.38 -26.10
C LYS A 117 -7.84 -15.47 -26.68
N ASN A 118 -7.94 -16.64 -26.05
CA ASN A 118 -8.71 -17.80 -26.48
C ASN A 118 -10.02 -17.95 -25.68
N TYR A 119 -10.63 -16.83 -25.29
CA TYR A 119 -11.84 -16.82 -24.44
C TYR A 119 -13.02 -17.63 -24.99
N GLN A 120 -13.08 -17.87 -26.31
CA GLN A 120 -14.11 -18.68 -26.95
C GLN A 120 -14.12 -20.13 -26.40
N GLU A 121 -12.96 -20.68 -26.10
CA GLU A 121 -12.87 -22.02 -25.49
C GLU A 121 -13.43 -22.03 -24.06
N ILE A 122 -13.21 -20.96 -23.31
CA ILE A 122 -13.78 -20.81 -21.96
C ILE A 122 -15.31 -20.69 -22.05
N LEU A 123 -15.80 -19.88 -22.97
CA LEU A 123 -17.24 -19.71 -23.17
C LEU A 123 -17.92 -21.03 -23.57
N SER A 124 -17.28 -21.84 -24.43
CA SER A 124 -17.82 -23.15 -24.80
C SER A 124 -17.92 -24.10 -23.61
N ARG A 125 -16.89 -24.16 -22.77
CA ARG A 125 -16.89 -24.97 -21.54
C ARG A 125 -17.96 -24.51 -20.54
N VAL A 126 -18.09 -23.19 -20.34
CA VAL A 126 -19.12 -22.62 -19.45
C VAL A 126 -20.53 -22.94 -19.95
N ARG A 127 -20.76 -22.85 -21.28
CA ARG A 127 -22.06 -23.22 -21.90
C ARG A 127 -22.41 -24.70 -21.67
N GLU A 128 -21.44 -25.58 -21.86
CA GLU A 128 -21.62 -27.03 -21.64
C GLU A 128 -22.04 -27.33 -20.20
N ILE A 129 -21.48 -26.62 -19.21
CA ILE A 129 -21.82 -26.85 -17.81
C ILE A 129 -23.17 -26.30 -17.41
N ILE A 130 -23.50 -25.09 -17.91
CA ILE A 130 -24.80 -24.46 -17.57
C ILE A 130 -25.93 -25.09 -18.36
N GLY A 131 -25.63 -25.90 -19.39
CA GLY A 131 -26.66 -26.57 -20.22
C GLY A 131 -27.45 -25.60 -21.09
N ILE A 132 -26.89 -24.41 -21.41
CA ILE A 132 -27.56 -23.41 -22.25
C ILE A 132 -27.30 -23.76 -23.72
N ALA A 133 -28.37 -24.01 -24.48
CA ALA A 133 -28.25 -24.22 -25.91
C ALA A 133 -27.71 -22.97 -26.64
N ASP A 134 -26.90 -23.17 -27.67
CA ASP A 134 -26.27 -22.10 -28.46
C ASP A 134 -27.24 -21.02 -28.96
N ALA A 135 -28.51 -21.40 -29.23
CA ALA A 135 -29.55 -20.50 -29.70
C ALA A 135 -30.07 -19.49 -28.66
N GLN A 136 -29.78 -19.67 -27.39
CA GLN A 136 -30.23 -18.78 -26.30
C GLN A 136 -29.15 -17.76 -25.86
N TRP A 137 -27.95 -17.88 -26.42
CA TRP A 137 -26.87 -16.99 -26.09
C TRP A 137 -26.86 -15.81 -27.08
N ASP A 138 -27.32 -14.64 -26.59
CA ASP A 138 -27.42 -13.44 -27.41
C ASP A 138 -26.02 -12.99 -27.92
N GLU A 139 -25.96 -12.61 -29.20
CA GLU A 139 -24.75 -12.16 -29.89
C GLU A 139 -24.14 -10.95 -29.17
N GLN A 140 -24.98 -10.08 -28.59
CA GLN A 140 -24.56 -8.93 -27.80
C GLN A 140 -23.77 -9.32 -26.51
N TRP A 141 -24.18 -10.39 -25.83
CA TRP A 141 -23.49 -10.92 -24.68
C TRP A 141 -22.11 -11.47 -25.05
N SER A 142 -22.00 -12.19 -26.14
CA SER A 142 -20.72 -12.74 -26.60
C SER A 142 -19.74 -11.65 -27.01
N GLU A 143 -20.23 -10.59 -27.67
CA GLU A 143 -19.43 -9.41 -28.00
C GLU A 143 -18.99 -8.64 -26.75
N TRP A 144 -19.89 -8.41 -25.80
CA TRP A 144 -19.55 -7.70 -24.56
C TRP A 144 -18.51 -8.46 -23.74
N VAL A 145 -18.69 -9.76 -23.56
CA VAL A 145 -17.73 -10.64 -22.90
C VAL A 145 -16.40 -10.61 -23.63
N GLY A 146 -16.39 -10.73 -24.98
CA GLY A 146 -15.19 -10.64 -25.79
C GLY A 146 -14.44 -9.33 -25.63
N GLN A 147 -15.16 -8.21 -25.60
CA GLN A 147 -14.55 -6.89 -25.35
C GLN A 147 -13.97 -6.80 -23.94
N LEU A 148 -14.65 -7.34 -22.93
CA LEU A 148 -14.17 -7.39 -21.56
C LEU A 148 -12.85 -8.17 -21.45
N PHE A 149 -12.83 -9.40 -22.00
CA PHE A 149 -11.65 -10.26 -21.99
C PHE A 149 -10.46 -9.61 -22.75
N THR A 150 -10.72 -9.00 -23.90
CA THR A 150 -9.69 -8.31 -24.67
C THR A 150 -9.11 -7.11 -23.90
N ARG A 151 -9.96 -6.31 -23.23
CA ARG A 151 -9.50 -5.19 -22.39
C ARG A 151 -8.67 -5.67 -21.20
N VAL A 152 -9.15 -6.70 -20.49
CA VAL A 152 -8.41 -7.28 -19.37
C VAL A 152 -7.09 -7.86 -19.83
N ALA A 153 -7.05 -8.56 -20.97
CA ALA A 153 -5.80 -9.09 -21.53
C ALA A 153 -4.80 -7.98 -21.88
N ALA A 154 -5.28 -6.89 -22.50
CA ALA A 154 -4.44 -5.73 -22.82
C ALA A 154 -3.88 -5.07 -21.56
N GLU A 155 -4.70 -4.93 -20.50
CA GLU A 155 -4.26 -4.32 -19.25
C GLU A 155 -3.25 -5.21 -18.51
N VAL A 156 -3.47 -6.52 -18.47
CA VAL A 156 -2.51 -7.49 -17.93
C VAL A 156 -1.20 -7.45 -18.71
N GLN A 157 -1.25 -7.36 -20.03
CA GLN A 157 -0.07 -7.24 -20.89
C GLN A 157 0.68 -5.92 -20.63
N ASN A 158 -0.03 -4.80 -20.46
CA ASN A 158 0.55 -3.52 -20.10
C ASN A 158 1.21 -3.58 -18.71
N MET A 159 0.59 -4.26 -17.73
CA MET A 159 1.18 -4.50 -16.42
C MET A 159 2.47 -5.32 -16.52
N LEU A 160 2.51 -6.37 -17.36
CA LEU A 160 3.71 -7.16 -17.63
C LEU A 160 4.83 -6.32 -18.22
N ILE A 161 4.52 -5.56 -19.28
CA ILE A 161 5.49 -4.67 -19.94
C ILE A 161 6.01 -3.65 -18.92
N SER A 162 5.12 -3.07 -18.13
CA SER A 162 5.48 -2.12 -17.06
C SER A 162 6.37 -2.77 -15.99
N ALA A 163 6.07 -3.99 -15.57
CA ALA A 163 6.89 -4.74 -14.63
C ALA A 163 8.28 -5.09 -15.19
N ILE A 164 8.36 -5.46 -16.46
CA ILE A 164 9.62 -5.76 -17.16
C ILE A 164 10.43 -4.48 -17.42
N THR A 165 9.78 -3.39 -17.83
CA THR A 165 10.43 -2.09 -18.05
C THR A 165 10.80 -1.40 -16.73
N ALA A 166 10.10 -1.70 -15.63
CA ALA A 166 10.52 -1.32 -14.28
C ALA A 166 11.87 -1.95 -13.89
N THR A 167 12.34 -2.96 -14.62
CA THR A 167 13.71 -3.47 -14.48
C THR A 167 14.76 -2.39 -14.87
N SER A 168 14.43 -1.44 -15.71
CA SER A 168 15.23 -0.22 -15.93
C SER A 168 15.27 0.68 -14.68
N SER A 169 14.39 0.44 -13.71
CA SER A 169 14.33 1.10 -12.41
C SER A 169 15.17 0.38 -11.33
N LEU A 170 15.97 -0.64 -11.66
CA LEU A 170 16.88 -1.28 -10.69
C LEU A 170 17.74 -0.24 -9.99
N PHE A 171 18.21 0.76 -10.73
CA PHE A 171 18.95 1.88 -10.15
C PHE A 171 18.10 2.66 -9.15
N THR A 172 16.84 2.95 -9.48
CA THR A 172 15.89 3.64 -8.58
C THR A 172 15.60 2.81 -7.33
N ILE A 173 15.40 1.50 -7.48
CA ILE A 173 15.16 0.59 -6.36
C ILE A 173 16.39 0.51 -5.45
N LEU A 174 17.58 0.36 -6.03
CA LEU A 174 18.84 0.34 -5.27
C LEU A 174 19.06 1.66 -4.54
N LEU A 175 18.85 2.79 -5.22
CA LEU A 175 18.99 4.12 -4.63
C LEU A 175 17.97 4.32 -3.50
N SER A 176 16.70 3.97 -3.71
CA SER A 176 15.64 4.07 -2.71
C SER A 176 15.91 3.17 -1.49
N THR A 177 16.36 1.93 -1.73
CA THR A 177 16.70 0.99 -0.66
C THR A 177 17.93 1.46 0.13
N THR A 178 18.95 1.97 -0.55
CA THR A 178 20.12 2.56 0.09
C THR A 178 19.74 3.77 0.95
N LEU A 179 18.88 4.64 0.42
CA LEU A 179 18.35 5.78 1.19
C LEU A 179 17.52 5.33 2.40
N ALA A 180 16.69 4.30 2.23
CA ALA A 180 15.91 3.73 3.33
C ALA A 180 16.82 3.21 4.45
N MET A 181 17.89 2.49 4.11
CA MET A 181 18.88 2.02 5.09
C MET A 181 19.62 3.17 5.79
N TYR A 182 19.91 4.24 5.05
CA TYR A 182 20.51 5.45 5.61
C TYR A 182 19.58 6.15 6.60
N LEU A 183 18.31 6.28 6.24
CA LEU A 183 17.28 6.85 7.12
C LEU A 183 17.07 6.01 8.38
N LEU A 184 17.03 4.69 8.25
CA LEU A 184 16.92 3.78 9.38
C LEU A 184 18.12 3.85 10.31
N SER A 185 19.33 3.89 9.77
CA SER A 185 20.56 4.04 10.54
C SER A 185 20.61 5.37 11.28
N SER A 186 20.19 6.44 10.61
CA SER A 186 20.23 7.81 11.13
C SER A 186 18.97 8.23 11.87
N ARG A 187 17.98 7.33 12.07
CA ARG A 187 16.65 7.66 12.61
C ARG A 187 16.68 8.47 13.91
N ARG A 188 17.59 8.13 14.84
CA ARG A 188 17.72 8.82 16.13
C ARG A 188 18.28 10.24 15.95
N HIS A 189 19.21 10.40 15.02
CA HIS A 189 19.78 11.70 14.70
C HIS A 189 18.77 12.60 14.01
N LEU A 190 18.08 12.04 13.01
CA LEU A 190 17.03 12.74 12.27
C LEU A 190 15.89 13.19 13.18
N HIS A 191 15.41 12.31 14.07
CA HIS A 191 14.37 12.66 15.04
C HIS A 191 14.81 13.81 15.95
N ARG A 192 16.04 13.79 16.46
CA ARG A 192 16.59 14.87 17.31
C ARG A 192 16.75 16.18 16.54
N ALA A 193 17.26 16.11 15.31
CA ALA A 193 17.43 17.28 14.44
C ALA A 193 16.08 17.93 14.13
N LEU A 194 15.10 17.14 13.66
CA LEU A 194 13.75 17.64 13.35
C LEU A 194 13.04 18.21 14.58
N SER A 195 13.14 17.53 15.73
CA SER A 195 12.55 18.04 16.97
C SER A 195 13.17 19.38 17.38
N ARG A 196 14.52 19.50 17.32
CA ARG A 196 15.21 20.75 17.64
C ARG A 196 14.87 21.87 16.67
N THR A 197 14.78 21.57 15.37
CA THR A 197 14.39 22.55 14.36
C THR A 197 12.95 23.04 14.59
N ALA A 198 12.03 22.13 14.93
CA ALA A 198 10.65 22.49 15.27
C ALA A 198 10.61 23.41 16.50
N ASP A 199 11.41 23.15 17.54
CA ASP A 199 11.48 23.98 18.74
C ASP A 199 12.04 25.39 18.48
N ILE A 200 12.95 25.53 17.51
CA ILE A 200 13.56 26.81 17.18
C ILE A 200 12.67 27.66 16.24
N LEU A 201 12.03 27.00 15.26
CA LEU A 201 11.29 27.72 14.19
C LEU A 201 9.82 27.95 14.49
N LEU A 202 9.23 27.16 15.39
CA LEU A 202 7.81 27.16 15.67
C LEU A 202 7.53 27.59 17.11
N SER A 203 6.31 28.16 17.34
CA SER A 203 5.83 28.36 18.71
C SER A 203 5.68 27.04 19.44
N GLU A 204 5.75 27.03 20.78
CA GLU A 204 5.69 25.83 21.61
C GLU A 204 4.49 24.91 21.27
N GLU A 205 3.32 25.50 21.04
CA GLU A 205 2.10 24.77 20.70
C GLU A 205 2.22 24.10 19.34
N ARG A 206 2.70 24.81 18.32
CA ARG A 206 2.91 24.29 16.96
C ARG A 206 4.03 23.25 16.94
N ALA A 207 5.11 23.46 17.67
CA ALA A 207 6.19 22.49 17.78
C ALA A 207 5.72 21.17 18.40
N ARG A 208 4.90 21.22 19.47
CA ARG A 208 4.26 20.06 20.06
C ARG A 208 3.34 19.34 19.06
N PHE A 209 2.50 20.06 18.36
CA PHE A 209 1.62 19.49 17.33
C PHE A 209 2.40 18.79 16.21
N VAL A 210 3.42 19.42 15.66
CA VAL A 210 4.25 18.84 14.58
C VAL A 210 4.98 17.58 15.05
N LYS A 211 5.56 17.59 16.25
CA LYS A 211 6.22 16.41 16.83
C LYS A 211 5.24 15.26 17.06
N HIS A 212 4.08 15.57 17.64
CA HIS A 212 3.02 14.58 17.87
C HIS A 212 2.56 13.95 16.54
N THR A 213 2.26 14.79 15.55
CA THR A 213 1.84 14.33 14.21
C THR A 213 2.90 13.47 13.55
N ALA A 214 4.18 13.88 13.59
CA ALA A 214 5.27 13.11 13.00
C ALA A 214 5.41 11.74 13.67
N GLN A 215 5.34 11.69 15.00
CA GLN A 215 5.46 10.44 15.75
C GLN A 215 4.25 9.52 15.52
N LEU A 216 3.05 10.09 15.47
CA LEU A 216 1.82 9.38 15.12
C LEU A 216 1.93 8.78 13.71
N SER A 217 2.33 9.57 12.72
CA SER A 217 2.50 9.12 11.32
C SER A 217 3.48 7.95 11.22
N VAL A 218 4.67 8.08 11.80
CA VAL A 218 5.69 7.02 11.79
C VAL A 218 5.17 5.74 12.45
N ASN A 219 4.49 5.85 13.58
CA ASN A 219 3.93 4.70 14.27
C ASN A 219 2.80 4.04 13.47
N THR A 220 1.83 4.82 13.03
CA THR A 220 0.67 4.32 12.29
C THR A 220 1.09 3.60 11.02
N VAL A 221 1.96 4.22 10.19
CA VAL A 221 2.45 3.61 8.96
C VAL A 221 3.25 2.32 9.25
N SER A 222 4.16 2.36 10.23
CA SER A 222 5.00 1.20 10.57
C SER A 222 4.18 0.02 11.09
N VAL A 223 3.20 0.27 11.96
CA VAL A 223 2.34 -0.78 12.54
C VAL A 223 1.41 -1.34 11.46
N TRP A 224 0.79 -0.47 10.68
CA TRP A 224 -0.08 -0.88 9.58
C TRP A 224 0.67 -1.77 8.58
N PHE A 225 1.88 -1.36 8.17
CA PHE A 225 2.68 -2.14 7.24
C PHE A 225 3.05 -3.53 7.80
N ALA A 226 3.40 -3.60 9.08
CA ALA A 226 3.67 -4.88 9.74
C ALA A 226 2.47 -5.82 9.70
N HIS A 227 1.28 -5.30 9.97
CA HIS A 227 0.04 -6.07 9.89
C HIS A 227 -0.24 -6.54 8.47
N GLN A 228 -0.12 -5.65 7.49
CA GLN A 228 -0.38 -5.97 6.09
C GLN A 228 0.56 -7.06 5.55
N CYS A 229 1.84 -7.00 5.92
CA CYS A 229 2.80 -8.07 5.59
C CYS A 229 2.44 -9.40 6.29
N LEU A 230 2.04 -9.34 7.56
CA LEU A 230 1.67 -10.52 8.32
C LEU A 230 0.39 -11.17 7.76
N GLU A 231 -0.62 -10.38 7.48
CA GLU A 231 -1.86 -10.83 6.82
C GLU A 231 -1.55 -11.49 5.48
N GLY A 232 -0.80 -10.83 4.61
CA GLY A 232 -0.42 -11.39 3.30
C GLY A 232 0.34 -12.72 3.42
N ILE A 233 1.24 -12.87 4.38
CA ILE A 233 1.96 -14.13 4.62
C ILE A 233 0.99 -15.22 5.11
N ILE A 234 0.10 -14.90 6.04
CA ILE A 234 -0.86 -15.88 6.58
C ILE A 234 -1.84 -16.32 5.48
N GLU A 235 -2.38 -15.37 4.72
CA GLU A 235 -3.29 -15.61 3.60
C GLU A 235 -2.62 -16.48 2.52
N GLY A 236 -1.42 -16.10 2.09
CA GLY A 236 -0.65 -16.88 1.13
C GLY A 236 -0.34 -18.29 1.63
N ALA A 237 0.06 -18.44 2.90
CA ALA A 237 0.33 -19.74 3.49
C ALA A 237 -0.94 -20.60 3.62
N ALA A 238 -2.06 -20.03 4.03
CA ALA A 238 -3.34 -20.72 4.11
C ALA A 238 -3.79 -21.21 2.73
N LEU A 239 -3.71 -20.34 1.72
CA LEU A 239 -4.02 -20.70 0.34
C LEU A 239 -3.10 -21.81 -0.16
N PHE A 240 -1.79 -21.71 0.09
CA PHE A 240 -0.82 -22.74 -0.27
C PHE A 240 -1.19 -24.11 0.27
N VAL A 241 -1.47 -24.20 1.57
CA VAL A 241 -1.80 -25.45 2.26
C VAL A 241 -3.12 -26.02 1.72
N LEU A 242 -4.15 -25.18 1.56
CA LEU A 242 -5.43 -25.64 1.06
C LEU A 242 -5.35 -26.12 -0.40
N MET A 243 -4.61 -25.40 -1.26
CA MET A 243 -4.38 -25.85 -2.64
C MET A 243 -3.62 -27.17 -2.70
N LEU A 244 -2.68 -27.44 -1.80
CA LEU A 244 -2.00 -28.75 -1.69
C LEU A 244 -2.98 -29.85 -1.27
N ILE A 245 -3.83 -29.60 -0.27
CA ILE A 245 -4.82 -30.57 0.21
C ILE A 245 -5.79 -30.97 -0.91
N PHE A 246 -6.23 -29.99 -1.71
CA PHE A 246 -7.16 -30.23 -2.83
C PHE A 246 -6.45 -30.58 -4.14
N SER A 247 -5.12 -30.79 -4.12
CA SER A 247 -4.32 -31.16 -5.30
C SER A 247 -4.47 -30.18 -6.48
N LEU A 248 -4.66 -28.89 -6.20
CA LEU A 248 -4.75 -27.87 -7.23
C LEU A 248 -3.36 -27.53 -7.81
N PRO A 249 -3.25 -27.18 -9.10
CA PRO A 249 -1.98 -26.91 -9.74
C PRO A 249 -1.36 -25.59 -9.25
N ASN A 250 -0.03 -25.52 -9.31
CA ASN A 250 0.79 -24.34 -9.03
C ASN A 250 0.51 -23.62 -7.67
N PRO A 251 0.37 -24.34 -6.54
CA PRO A 251 -0.04 -23.75 -5.27
C PRO A 251 0.91 -22.64 -4.79
N LEU A 252 2.22 -22.79 -5.04
CA LEU A 252 3.20 -21.78 -4.63
C LEU A 252 3.02 -20.46 -5.38
N ALA A 253 2.71 -20.51 -6.69
CA ALA A 253 2.53 -19.32 -7.49
C ALA A 253 1.32 -18.48 -7.01
N TYR A 254 0.20 -19.15 -6.74
CA TYR A 254 -1.01 -18.46 -6.24
C TYR A 254 -0.84 -17.95 -4.81
N ALA A 255 -0.18 -18.71 -3.94
CA ALA A 255 0.15 -18.28 -2.59
C ALA A 255 0.97 -16.99 -2.58
N VAL A 256 1.94 -16.94 -3.47
CA VAL A 256 2.84 -15.80 -3.59
C VAL A 256 2.14 -14.58 -4.19
N ILE A 257 1.33 -14.76 -5.26
CA ILE A 257 0.52 -13.68 -5.81
C ILE A 257 -0.41 -13.12 -4.74
N THR A 258 -1.09 -13.99 -4.00
CA THR A 258 -1.98 -13.58 -2.91
C THR A 258 -1.22 -12.78 -1.87
N ALA A 259 -0.09 -13.28 -1.36
CA ALA A 259 0.70 -12.60 -0.36
C ALA A 259 1.15 -11.19 -0.78
N ILE A 260 1.51 -11.02 -2.07
CA ILE A 260 1.94 -9.70 -2.58
C ILE A 260 0.76 -8.78 -2.82
N THR A 261 -0.30 -9.27 -3.47
CA THR A 261 -1.45 -8.43 -3.79
C THR A 261 -2.17 -7.97 -2.53
N TYR A 262 -2.09 -8.74 -1.45
CA TYR A 262 -2.62 -8.39 -0.12
C TYR A 262 -2.00 -7.12 0.46
N LEU A 263 -0.82 -6.69 0.00
CA LEU A 263 -0.25 -5.39 0.38
C LEU A 263 -1.17 -4.21 0.02
N ILE A 264 -2.11 -4.40 -0.91
CA ILE A 264 -3.12 -3.39 -1.28
C ILE A 264 -4.48 -3.86 -0.73
N PRO A 265 -4.97 -3.26 0.37
CA PRO A 265 -6.23 -3.68 0.99
C PRO A 265 -7.41 -3.70 -0.01
N TYR A 266 -8.29 -4.65 0.13
CA TYR A 266 -9.46 -4.91 -0.72
C TYR A 266 -9.11 -5.31 -2.16
N VAL A 267 -8.26 -4.54 -2.84
CA VAL A 267 -7.89 -4.76 -4.25
C VAL A 267 -7.10 -6.05 -4.41
N GLY A 268 -6.21 -6.34 -3.47
CA GLY A 268 -5.35 -7.53 -3.51
C GLY A 268 -6.12 -8.84 -3.55
N ALA A 269 -7.15 -8.95 -2.74
CA ALA A 269 -8.03 -10.11 -2.69
C ALA A 269 -8.76 -10.34 -4.03
N TRP A 270 -9.30 -9.27 -4.64
CA TRP A 270 -9.97 -9.36 -5.93
C TRP A 270 -9.01 -9.72 -7.07
N ILE A 271 -7.78 -9.21 -7.04
CA ILE A 271 -6.75 -9.60 -8.02
C ILE A 271 -6.42 -11.09 -7.88
N ALA A 272 -6.16 -11.56 -6.66
CA ALA A 272 -5.85 -12.96 -6.40
C ALA A 272 -6.99 -13.88 -6.83
N PHE A 273 -8.25 -13.50 -6.51
CA PHE A 273 -9.45 -14.23 -6.96
C PHE A 273 -9.55 -14.25 -8.48
N GLY A 274 -9.50 -13.10 -9.13
CA GLY A 274 -9.70 -13.00 -10.59
C GLY A 274 -8.62 -13.77 -11.36
N VAL A 275 -7.36 -13.58 -11.04
CA VAL A 275 -6.25 -14.28 -11.68
C VAL A 275 -6.34 -15.78 -11.44
N GLY A 276 -6.55 -16.19 -10.19
CA GLY A 276 -6.60 -17.60 -9.83
C GLY A 276 -7.82 -18.31 -10.42
N PHE A 277 -9.00 -17.71 -10.32
CA PHE A 277 -10.24 -18.31 -10.84
C PHE A 277 -10.18 -18.52 -12.36
N ILE A 278 -9.76 -17.49 -13.12
CA ILE A 278 -9.68 -17.59 -14.58
C ILE A 278 -8.63 -18.63 -15.00
N THR A 279 -7.47 -18.65 -14.34
CA THR A 279 -6.43 -19.63 -14.68
C THR A 279 -6.84 -21.06 -14.29
N MET A 280 -7.53 -21.26 -13.16
CA MET A 280 -8.08 -22.58 -12.80
C MET A 280 -9.19 -23.02 -13.75
N LEU A 281 -10.02 -22.10 -14.22
CA LEU A 281 -11.07 -22.40 -15.19
C LEU A 281 -10.52 -22.95 -16.52
N SER A 282 -9.31 -22.56 -16.91
CA SER A 282 -8.65 -23.11 -18.10
C SER A 282 -8.14 -24.54 -17.92
N VAL A 283 -7.86 -24.93 -16.69
CA VAL A 283 -7.41 -26.30 -16.37
C VAL A 283 -8.64 -27.22 -16.30
N ASP A 284 -9.55 -26.92 -15.39
CA ASP A 284 -10.80 -27.62 -15.20
C ASP A 284 -11.78 -26.75 -14.41
N VAL A 285 -13.08 -26.89 -14.72
CA VAL A 285 -14.14 -26.15 -14.02
C VAL A 285 -14.25 -26.55 -12.56
N HIS A 286 -14.08 -27.84 -12.26
CA HIS A 286 -14.07 -28.32 -10.88
C HIS A 286 -12.93 -27.65 -10.09
N ALA A 287 -11.74 -27.54 -10.67
CA ALA A 287 -10.61 -26.86 -10.05
C ALA A 287 -10.91 -25.38 -9.80
N ALA A 288 -11.57 -24.69 -10.73
CA ALA A 288 -11.96 -23.28 -10.56
C ALA A 288 -12.97 -23.10 -9.42
N ILE A 289 -13.98 -23.97 -9.33
CA ILE A 289 -15.00 -23.93 -8.27
C ILE A 289 -14.34 -24.18 -6.91
N VAL A 290 -13.51 -25.22 -6.81
CA VAL A 290 -12.79 -25.55 -5.56
C VAL A 290 -11.89 -24.39 -5.14
N PHE A 291 -11.13 -23.81 -6.07
CA PHE A 291 -10.28 -22.63 -5.81
C PHE A 291 -11.10 -21.43 -5.31
N GLY A 292 -12.24 -21.15 -5.97
CA GLY A 292 -13.13 -20.07 -5.55
C GLY A 292 -13.67 -20.28 -4.14
N ILE A 293 -14.10 -21.50 -3.81
CA ILE A 293 -14.56 -21.84 -2.46
C ILE A 293 -13.45 -21.68 -1.44
N ILE A 294 -12.24 -22.17 -1.72
CA ILE A 294 -11.07 -22.03 -0.86
C ILE A 294 -10.82 -20.55 -0.56
N LEU A 295 -10.78 -19.70 -1.58
CA LEU A 295 -10.55 -18.27 -1.41
C LEU A 295 -11.65 -17.60 -0.58
N ILE A 296 -12.93 -17.92 -0.81
CA ILE A 296 -14.03 -17.37 -0.02
C ILE A 296 -13.89 -17.78 1.46
N ILE A 297 -13.50 -19.02 1.73
CA ILE A 297 -13.28 -19.50 3.10
C ILE A 297 -12.13 -18.74 3.75
N VAL A 298 -11.00 -18.64 3.07
CA VAL A 298 -9.80 -17.93 3.56
C VAL A 298 -10.13 -16.47 3.83
N GLN A 299 -10.78 -15.78 2.90
CA GLN A 299 -11.24 -14.40 3.05
C GLN A 299 -12.25 -14.20 4.21
N THR A 300 -13.14 -15.17 4.41
CA THR A 300 -14.12 -15.10 5.50
C THR A 300 -13.43 -15.25 6.85
N ILE A 301 -12.43 -16.12 6.93
CA ILE A 301 -11.62 -16.30 8.14
C ILE A 301 -10.79 -15.04 8.41
N ASP A 302 -10.17 -14.45 7.36
CA ASP A 302 -9.41 -13.23 7.49
C ASP A 302 -10.27 -12.07 8.01
N GLY A 303 -11.37 -11.77 7.35
CA GLY A 303 -12.23 -10.64 7.72
C GLY A 303 -12.85 -10.74 9.11
N ASN A 304 -13.15 -11.97 9.59
CA ASN A 304 -13.80 -12.16 10.88
C ASN A 304 -12.84 -12.47 12.02
N PHE A 305 -11.68 -13.06 11.77
CA PHE A 305 -10.74 -13.48 12.81
C PHE A 305 -9.41 -12.71 12.77
N LEU A 306 -8.71 -12.67 11.64
CA LEU A 306 -7.40 -12.05 11.58
C LEU A 306 -7.49 -10.55 11.71
N SER A 307 -8.28 -9.91 10.85
CA SER A 307 -8.42 -8.45 10.82
C SER A 307 -8.92 -7.89 12.15
N VAL A 308 -9.86 -8.59 12.82
CA VAL A 308 -10.41 -8.17 14.10
C VAL A 308 -9.39 -8.31 15.24
N HIS A 309 -8.63 -9.41 15.27
CA HIS A 309 -7.70 -9.69 16.37
C HIS A 309 -6.30 -9.08 16.15
N LEU A 310 -5.82 -9.00 14.92
CA LEU A 310 -4.51 -8.44 14.60
C LEU A 310 -4.57 -6.92 14.38
N VAL A 311 -5.64 -6.42 13.74
CA VAL A 311 -5.81 -5.00 13.36
C VAL A 311 -6.73 -4.25 14.31
N GLY A 312 -7.55 -4.95 15.09
CA GLY A 312 -8.67 -4.45 15.91
C GLY A 312 -8.42 -3.29 16.87
N GLY A 313 -7.23 -2.73 16.87
CA GLY A 313 -6.90 -1.54 17.65
C GLY A 313 -5.89 -0.62 16.99
N SER A 314 -5.26 -1.01 15.86
CA SER A 314 -4.06 -0.33 15.39
C SER A 314 -4.30 0.93 14.57
N VAL A 315 -5.38 1.00 13.81
CA VAL A 315 -5.63 2.15 12.91
C VAL A 315 -7.00 2.81 13.14
N GLY A 316 -7.99 2.06 13.62
CA GLY A 316 -9.30 2.59 14.03
C GLY A 316 -10.11 3.28 12.93
N LEU A 317 -9.81 3.01 11.65
CA LEU A 317 -10.54 3.57 10.52
C LEU A 317 -11.82 2.78 10.26
N PRO A 318 -12.96 3.45 10.01
CA PRO A 318 -14.14 2.78 9.49
C PRO A 318 -13.87 2.15 8.11
N PRO A 319 -14.39 0.95 7.79
CA PRO A 319 -14.14 0.27 6.52
C PRO A 319 -14.47 1.09 5.28
N TRP A 320 -15.57 1.85 5.30
CA TRP A 320 -15.96 2.72 4.20
C TRP A 320 -14.93 3.82 3.92
N LEU A 321 -14.28 4.36 4.96
CA LEU A 321 -13.26 5.40 4.82
C LEU A 321 -11.97 4.81 4.25
N SER A 322 -11.61 3.59 4.65
CA SER A 322 -10.45 2.87 4.10
C SER A 322 -10.64 2.59 2.61
N LEU A 323 -11.81 2.09 2.21
CA LEU A 323 -12.14 1.83 0.81
C LEU A 323 -12.13 3.13 -0.02
N SER A 324 -12.78 4.19 0.49
CA SER A 324 -12.79 5.50 -0.17
C SER A 324 -11.37 6.07 -0.34
N ALA A 325 -10.52 5.91 0.67
CA ALA A 325 -9.13 6.32 0.59
C ALA A 325 -8.39 5.57 -0.53
N VAL A 326 -8.55 4.25 -0.61
CA VAL A 326 -7.92 3.43 -1.67
C VAL A 326 -8.38 3.88 -3.06
N CYS A 327 -9.68 4.16 -3.26
CA CYS A 327 -10.19 4.66 -4.53
C CYS A 327 -9.61 6.04 -4.90
N VAL A 328 -9.62 6.99 -3.96
CA VAL A 328 -9.13 8.36 -4.22
C VAL A 328 -7.63 8.38 -4.45
N PHE A 329 -6.85 7.77 -3.57
CA PHE A 329 -5.40 7.74 -3.70
C PHE A 329 -4.96 6.89 -4.90
N GLY A 330 -5.71 5.84 -5.22
CA GLY A 330 -5.48 5.03 -6.41
C GLY A 330 -5.66 5.81 -7.70
N SER A 331 -6.71 6.60 -7.81
CA SER A 331 -6.96 7.45 -8.98
C SER A 331 -5.94 8.59 -9.14
N LEU A 332 -5.42 9.13 -8.03
CA LEU A 332 -4.46 10.25 -8.04
C LEU A 332 -3.00 9.79 -8.21
N PHE A 333 -2.62 8.69 -7.59
CA PHE A 333 -1.21 8.28 -7.47
C PHE A 333 -0.97 6.84 -7.91
N GLY A 334 -1.96 6.17 -8.52
CA GLY A 334 -1.86 4.79 -8.98
C GLY A 334 -1.66 3.78 -7.84
N ILE A 335 -0.98 2.67 -8.12
CA ILE A 335 -0.74 1.56 -7.17
C ILE A 335 0.00 2.04 -5.92
N GLY A 336 0.98 2.95 -6.06
CA GLY A 336 1.69 3.52 -4.92
C GLY A 336 0.78 4.33 -3.99
N GLY A 337 -0.20 5.03 -4.57
CA GLY A 337 -1.25 5.73 -3.83
C GLY A 337 -2.16 4.78 -3.07
N MET A 338 -2.65 3.72 -3.71
CA MET A 338 -3.48 2.69 -3.06
C MET A 338 -2.79 2.10 -1.84
N PHE A 339 -1.50 1.81 -1.96
CA PHE A 339 -0.68 1.26 -0.88
C PHE A 339 -0.60 2.19 0.34
N LEU A 340 -0.41 3.50 0.12
CA LEU A 340 -0.29 4.49 1.20
C LEU A 340 -1.64 5.08 1.65
N ALA A 341 -2.73 4.75 0.98
CA ALA A 341 -4.05 5.34 1.21
C ALA A 341 -4.53 5.16 2.66
N VAL A 342 -4.55 3.92 3.13
CA VAL A 342 -5.07 3.57 4.45
C VAL A 342 -4.25 4.22 5.57
N PRO A 343 -2.91 4.08 5.65
CA PRO A 343 -2.14 4.69 6.73
C PRO A 343 -2.17 6.22 6.69
N THR A 344 -2.21 6.84 5.51
CA THR A 344 -2.31 8.30 5.39
C THR A 344 -3.66 8.80 5.89
N CYS A 345 -4.74 8.13 5.49
CA CYS A 345 -6.09 8.47 5.94
C CYS A 345 -6.26 8.24 7.45
N ALA A 346 -5.62 7.21 8.00
CA ALA A 346 -5.63 6.93 9.43
C ALA A 346 -4.99 8.02 10.27
N VAL A 347 -3.84 8.51 9.84
CA VAL A 347 -3.18 9.65 10.49
C VAL A 347 -4.11 10.86 10.49
N GLY A 348 -4.69 11.20 9.33
CA GLY A 348 -5.64 12.31 9.21
C GLY A 348 -6.86 12.14 10.14
N TYR A 349 -7.43 10.94 10.18
CA TYR A 349 -8.58 10.62 11.02
C TYR A 349 -8.28 10.79 12.52
N VAL A 350 -7.13 10.30 12.99
CA VAL A 350 -6.71 10.44 14.39
C VAL A 350 -6.50 11.91 14.73
N LEU A 351 -5.83 12.68 13.86
CA LEU A 351 -5.61 14.12 14.08
C LEU A 351 -6.92 14.90 14.17
N VAL A 352 -7.89 14.61 13.31
CA VAL A 352 -9.23 15.24 13.36
C VAL A 352 -9.92 14.86 14.66
N LYS A 353 -9.88 13.59 15.07
CA LYS A 353 -10.48 13.12 16.31
C LYS A 353 -9.85 13.77 17.55
N ASP A 354 -8.53 13.90 17.59
CA ASP A 354 -7.83 14.57 18.67
C ASP A 354 -8.17 16.07 18.75
N TRP A 355 -8.28 16.72 17.58
CA TRP A 355 -8.70 18.12 17.52
C TRP A 355 -10.13 18.33 18.00
N LEU A 356 -11.09 17.46 17.60
CA LEU A 356 -12.47 17.50 18.08
C LEU A 356 -12.56 17.34 19.59
N ARG A 357 -11.88 16.33 20.12
CA ARG A 357 -11.84 16.08 21.59
C ARG A 357 -11.25 17.25 22.37
N ALA A 358 -10.21 17.90 21.83
CA ALA A 358 -9.63 19.08 22.45
C ALA A 358 -10.64 20.25 22.50
N LYS A 359 -11.44 20.44 21.45
CA LYS A 359 -12.50 21.44 21.41
C LYS A 359 -13.67 21.14 22.34
N GLU A 360 -14.10 19.88 22.40
CA GLU A 360 -15.16 19.45 23.33
C GLU A 360 -14.75 19.74 24.78
N LYS A 361 -13.52 19.37 25.15
CA LYS A 361 -12.99 19.62 26.50
C LYS A 361 -12.89 21.13 26.82
N GLN A 362 -12.54 21.96 25.85
CA GLN A 362 -12.53 23.43 26.04
C GLN A 362 -13.94 23.97 26.27
N LYS A 363 -14.95 23.44 25.55
CA LYS A 363 -16.34 23.85 25.71
C LYS A 363 -16.89 23.48 27.09
N GLU A 364 -16.66 22.24 27.52
CA GLU A 364 -17.05 21.77 28.87
C GLU A 364 -16.41 22.63 29.98
N LEU A 365 -15.12 22.96 29.86
CA LEU A 365 -14.45 23.82 30.84
C LEU A 365 -15.00 25.26 30.84
N GLY A 366 -15.38 25.78 29.68
CA GLY A 366 -16.04 27.10 29.56
C GLY A 366 -17.42 27.12 30.18
N GLU A 367 -18.22 26.06 30.02
CA GLU A 367 -19.55 25.93 30.65
C GLU A 367 -19.47 25.80 32.16
N ILE A 368 -18.48 25.08 32.70
CA ILE A 368 -18.25 24.94 34.15
C ILE A 368 -17.82 26.27 34.78
N GLN A 369 -17.03 27.08 34.05
CA GLN A 369 -16.58 28.40 34.53
C GLN A 369 -17.67 29.46 34.41
N GLY A 370 -18.50 29.43 33.35
CA GLY A 370 -19.61 30.34 33.15
C GLY A 370 -20.84 30.07 34.01
N GLY A 371 -21.01 28.82 34.49
CA GLY A 371 -22.10 28.42 35.41
C GLY A 371 -21.82 28.72 36.90
N LYS A 372 -20.64 29.27 37.23
CA LYS A 372 -20.26 29.69 38.60
C LYS A 372 -20.33 31.22 38.81
N ALA A 373 -20.76 31.96 37.83
CA ALA A 373 -21.03 33.39 37.88
C ALA A 373 -22.55 33.66 37.97
#